data_44678afa0a9c0f2b520edf6bdb155483
#
_entry.id   44678afa0a9c0f2b520edf6bdb155483
#
_cell.length_a   1.000
_cell.length_b   1.000
_cell.length_c   1.000
_cell.angle_alpha   90.00
_cell.angle_beta   90.00
_cell.angle_gamma   90.00
#
_symmetry.space_group_name_H-M   'P 1'
#
loop_
_entity.id
_entity.type
_entity.pdbx_description
1 polymer ?
#
loop_
_entity_poly.entity_id
_entity_poly.type
_entity_poly.pdbx_seq_one_letter_code
_entity_poly.pdbx_strand_id
1 'polypeptide(L)'
;MDYQRAASRYEVLRDAEKGSQEHKEKQLLAFLINKYEEQLWEMPAVDPVELIKIRMEEFGYKAADLAKEYGDKGTISKVLNYKQSLSLTMIRKFSKLLRIPVEALTKEYALQ
;
A
#
# COMPACT_ATOMS: atom_id res chain seq x y z
N MET A 1 -7.27 16.40 -1.81
CA MET A 1 -5.86 16.20 -2.23
C MET A 1 -5.66 14.74 -2.60
N ASP A 2 -4.98 14.49 -3.68
CA ASP A 2 -4.62 13.15 -4.12
C ASP A 2 -3.54 12.57 -3.20
N TYR A 3 -3.69 11.31 -2.79
CA TYR A 3 -2.73 10.61 -1.92
C TYR A 3 -1.32 10.59 -2.53
N GLN A 4 -1.20 10.30 -3.83
CA GLN A 4 0.10 10.23 -4.49
C GLN A 4 0.81 11.58 -4.52
N ARG A 5 0.08 12.66 -4.74
CA ARG A 5 0.64 14.01 -4.68
C ARG A 5 1.11 14.36 -3.28
N ALA A 6 0.32 14.02 -2.26
CA ALA A 6 0.70 14.26 -0.87
C ALA A 6 1.95 13.48 -0.49
N ALA A 7 2.04 12.20 -0.87
CA ALA A 7 3.21 11.38 -0.60
C ALA A 7 4.46 11.90 -1.32
N SER A 8 4.34 12.30 -2.59
CA SER A 8 5.45 12.83 -3.36
C SER A 8 5.96 14.15 -2.75
N ARG A 9 5.06 15.04 -2.37
CA ARG A 9 5.44 16.32 -1.74
C ARG A 9 6.09 16.10 -0.38
N TYR A 10 5.59 15.14 0.39
CA TYR A 10 6.19 14.77 1.68
C TYR A 10 7.64 14.30 1.51
N GLU A 11 7.94 13.47 0.51
CA GLU A 11 9.31 13.01 0.24
C GLU A 11 10.24 14.18 -0.08
N VAL A 12 9.78 15.17 -0.84
CA VAL A 12 10.56 16.37 -1.14
C VAL A 12 10.87 17.18 0.13
N LEU A 13 9.93 17.25 1.06
CA LEU A 13 10.01 18.12 2.24
C LEU A 13 10.54 17.44 3.50
N ARG A 14 10.78 16.14 3.46
CA ARG A 14 11.12 15.38 4.68
C ARG A 14 12.37 15.88 5.41
N ASP A 15 13.30 16.52 4.71
CA ASP A 15 14.52 17.07 5.28
C ASP A 15 14.43 18.57 5.60
N ALA A 16 13.21 19.15 5.52
CA ALA A 16 13.02 20.55 5.82
C ALA A 16 13.31 20.88 7.29
N GLU A 17 13.87 22.06 7.54
CA GLU A 17 14.20 22.50 8.88
C GLU A 17 12.94 22.71 9.73
N LYS A 18 13.03 22.34 11.00
CA LYS A 18 11.93 22.48 11.95
C LYS A 18 11.59 23.96 12.16
N GLY A 19 10.29 24.27 12.05
CA GLY A 19 9.77 25.62 12.19
C GLY A 19 9.72 26.43 10.90
N SER A 20 10.30 25.90 9.81
CA SER A 20 10.19 26.52 8.49
C SER A 20 8.81 26.30 7.88
N GLN A 21 8.49 27.07 6.83
CA GLN A 21 7.26 26.89 6.08
C GLN A 21 7.18 25.48 5.47
N GLU A 22 8.27 25.00 4.97
CA GLU A 22 8.38 23.64 4.41
C GLU A 22 8.13 22.58 5.48
N HIS A 23 8.61 22.80 6.71
CA HIS A 23 8.37 21.87 7.81
C HIS A 23 6.89 21.77 8.17
N LYS A 24 6.19 22.91 8.18
CA LYS A 24 4.73 22.96 8.44
C LYS A 24 3.97 22.20 7.36
N GLU A 25 4.35 22.38 6.10
CA GLU A 25 3.75 21.66 4.98
C GLU A 25 3.99 20.15 5.11
N LYS A 26 5.21 19.74 5.52
CA LYS A 26 5.54 18.34 5.78
C LYS A 26 4.62 17.73 6.83
N GLN A 27 4.39 18.42 7.93
CA GLN A 27 3.50 17.94 8.99
C GLN A 27 2.06 17.78 8.50
N LEU A 28 1.55 18.72 7.72
CA LEU A 28 0.22 18.63 7.14
C LEU A 28 0.10 17.45 6.19
N LEU A 29 1.09 17.24 5.32
CA LEU A 29 1.09 16.12 4.37
C LEU A 29 1.13 14.78 5.10
N ALA A 30 1.92 14.66 6.16
CA ALA A 30 1.97 13.44 6.96
C ALA A 30 0.61 13.14 7.60
N PHE A 31 -0.09 14.15 8.12
CA PHE A 31 -1.42 14.00 8.68
C PHE A 31 -2.44 13.53 7.63
N LEU A 32 -2.44 14.13 6.46
CA LEU A 32 -3.35 13.75 5.36
C LEU A 32 -3.10 12.33 4.87
N ILE A 33 -1.85 11.93 4.76
CA ILE A 33 -1.48 10.57 4.36
C ILE A 33 -1.97 9.55 5.40
N ASN A 34 -1.73 9.80 6.69
CA ASN A 34 -2.17 8.92 7.76
C ASN A 34 -3.69 8.80 7.80
N LYS A 35 -4.40 9.90 7.66
CA LYS A 35 -5.86 9.90 7.67
C LYS A 35 -6.43 9.11 6.51
N TYR A 36 -5.84 9.23 5.32
CA TYR A 36 -6.24 8.45 4.16
C TYR A 36 -6.04 6.96 4.40
N GLU A 37 -4.88 6.57 4.95
CA GLU A 37 -4.57 5.18 5.24
C GLU A 37 -5.51 4.59 6.29
N GLU A 38 -5.80 5.33 7.37
CA GLU A 38 -6.77 4.90 8.39
C GLU A 38 -8.13 4.58 7.79
N GLN A 39 -8.64 5.44 6.91
CA GLN A 39 -9.91 5.21 6.23
C GLN A 39 -9.88 3.94 5.39
N LEU A 40 -8.78 3.67 4.71
CA LEU A 40 -8.62 2.49 3.88
C LEU A 40 -8.60 1.20 4.71
N TRP A 41 -7.89 1.21 5.86
CA TRP A 41 -7.78 0.03 6.72
C TRP A 41 -9.04 -0.29 7.51
N GLU A 42 -9.89 0.68 7.74
CA GLU A 42 -11.14 0.52 8.49
C GLU A 42 -12.31 0.01 7.64
N MET A 43 -12.12 -0.19 6.35
CA MET A 43 -13.17 -0.72 5.46
C MET A 43 -13.44 -2.20 5.77
N PRO A 44 -14.59 -2.55 6.40
CA PRO A 44 -14.79 -3.90 6.90
C PRO A 44 -15.05 -4.95 5.81
N ALA A 45 -15.40 -4.54 4.61
CA ALA A 45 -15.72 -5.44 3.51
C ALA A 45 -14.54 -5.74 2.58
N VAL A 46 -13.37 -5.15 2.84
CA VAL A 46 -12.21 -5.25 1.93
C VAL A 46 -11.27 -6.34 2.43
N ASP A 47 -11.07 -7.38 1.62
CA ASP A 47 -10.13 -8.44 1.94
C ASP A 47 -8.68 -8.05 1.54
N PRO A 48 -7.66 -8.83 1.97
CA PRO A 48 -6.27 -8.51 1.65
C PRO A 48 -5.97 -8.39 0.16
N VAL A 49 -6.57 -9.22 -0.69
CA VAL A 49 -6.36 -9.17 -2.14
C VAL A 49 -6.95 -7.88 -2.73
N GLU A 50 -8.12 -7.49 -2.28
CA GLU A 50 -8.74 -6.22 -2.71
C GLU A 50 -7.89 -5.02 -2.30
N LEU A 51 -7.34 -5.02 -1.09
CA LEU A 51 -6.42 -3.98 -0.64
C LEU A 51 -5.19 -3.89 -1.55
N ILE A 52 -4.63 -5.02 -1.91
CA ILE A 52 -3.49 -5.08 -2.84
C ILE A 52 -3.88 -4.46 -4.19
N LYS A 53 -5.02 -4.83 -4.74
CA LYS A 53 -5.50 -4.30 -6.02
C LYS A 53 -5.75 -2.80 -5.98
N ILE A 54 -6.35 -2.29 -4.91
CA ILE A 54 -6.58 -0.87 -4.71
C ILE A 54 -5.26 -0.10 -4.71
N ARG A 55 -4.27 -0.59 -3.96
CA ARG A 55 -2.96 0.06 -3.91
C ARG A 55 -2.20 -0.03 -5.22
N MET A 56 -2.32 -1.16 -5.93
CA MET A 56 -1.72 -1.31 -7.27
C MET A 56 -2.24 -0.23 -8.20
N GLU A 57 -3.55 0.00 -8.21
CA GLU A 57 -4.17 1.02 -9.03
C GLU A 57 -3.68 2.42 -8.66
N GLU A 58 -3.63 2.73 -7.37
CA GLU A 58 -3.17 4.03 -6.89
C GLU A 58 -1.71 4.32 -7.23
N PHE A 59 -0.85 3.31 -7.14
CA PHE A 59 0.58 3.47 -7.40
C PHE A 59 0.96 3.20 -8.86
N GLY A 60 0.01 2.80 -9.69
CA GLY A 60 0.27 2.48 -11.08
C GLY A 60 1.02 1.16 -11.29
N TYR A 61 0.96 0.24 -10.34
CA TYR A 61 1.58 -1.08 -10.46
C TYR A 61 0.67 -2.06 -11.19
N LYS A 62 1.29 -2.95 -11.96
CA LYS A 62 0.62 -4.08 -12.61
C LYS A 62 1.06 -5.38 -11.95
N ALA A 63 0.38 -6.48 -12.28
CA ALA A 63 0.75 -7.80 -11.76
C ALA A 63 2.21 -8.15 -12.06
N ALA A 64 2.73 -7.73 -13.21
CA ALA A 64 4.13 -7.94 -13.57
C ALA A 64 5.11 -7.25 -12.60
N ASP A 65 4.72 -6.09 -12.05
CA ASP A 65 5.55 -5.38 -11.09
C ASP A 65 5.63 -6.14 -9.76
N LEU A 66 4.52 -6.69 -9.31
CA LEU A 66 4.50 -7.55 -8.12
C LEU A 66 5.30 -8.84 -8.35
N ALA A 67 5.23 -9.39 -9.55
CA ALA A 67 5.98 -10.59 -9.91
C ALA A 67 7.49 -10.36 -9.87
N LYS A 68 7.96 -9.17 -10.24
CA LYS A 68 9.37 -8.79 -10.13
C LYS A 68 9.84 -8.80 -8.68
N GLU A 69 9.01 -8.30 -7.76
CA GLU A 69 9.35 -8.27 -6.35
C GLU A 69 9.35 -9.67 -5.72
N TYR A 70 8.40 -10.51 -6.10
CA TYR A 70 8.28 -11.85 -5.53
C TYR A 70 9.11 -12.90 -6.26
N GLY A 71 9.21 -12.78 -7.59
CA GLY A 71 10.02 -13.69 -8.41
C GLY A 71 9.23 -14.77 -9.15
N ASP A 72 7.91 -14.84 -9.03
CA ASP A 72 7.08 -15.85 -9.68
C ASP A 72 5.75 -15.26 -10.16
N LYS A 73 5.66 -15.05 -11.46
CA LYS A 73 4.48 -14.47 -12.11
C LYS A 73 3.25 -15.36 -11.98
N GLY A 74 3.42 -16.67 -12.10
CA GLY A 74 2.32 -17.65 -11.99
C GLY A 74 1.67 -17.62 -10.61
N THR A 75 2.48 -17.57 -9.57
CA THR A 75 1.99 -17.49 -8.18
C THR A 75 1.25 -16.19 -7.93
N ILE A 76 1.77 -15.06 -8.43
CA ILE A 76 1.10 -13.77 -8.29
C ILE A 76 -0.28 -13.79 -8.96
N SER A 77 -0.38 -14.35 -10.17
CA SER A 77 -1.66 -14.50 -10.86
C SER A 77 -2.66 -15.31 -10.03
N LYS A 78 -2.23 -16.43 -9.46
CA LYS A 78 -3.08 -17.26 -8.61
C LYS A 78 -3.58 -16.51 -7.38
N VAL A 79 -2.70 -15.76 -6.71
CA VAL A 79 -3.06 -14.99 -5.52
C VAL A 79 -4.09 -13.91 -5.86
N LEU A 80 -3.88 -13.16 -6.94
CA LEU A 80 -4.79 -12.08 -7.35
C LEU A 80 -6.14 -12.62 -7.83
N ASN A 81 -6.22 -13.87 -8.21
CA ASN A 81 -7.46 -14.52 -8.65
C ASN A 81 -8.08 -15.42 -7.57
N TYR A 82 -7.65 -15.28 -6.32
CA TYR A 82 -8.17 -16.06 -5.18
C TYR A 82 -7.98 -17.57 -5.29
N LYS A 83 -7.00 -18.01 -6.06
CA LYS A 83 -6.69 -19.44 -6.21
C LYS A 83 -5.64 -19.92 -5.22
N GLN A 84 -4.91 -19.01 -4.60
CA GLN A 84 -3.85 -19.31 -3.64
C GLN A 84 -3.80 -18.22 -2.60
N SER A 85 -3.57 -18.57 -1.34
CA SER A 85 -3.43 -17.60 -0.26
C SER A 85 -2.08 -16.87 -0.33
N LEU A 86 -2.03 -15.69 0.29
CA LEU A 86 -0.78 -14.94 0.44
C LEU A 86 0.20 -15.71 1.30
N SER A 87 1.44 -15.84 0.84
CA SER A 87 2.53 -16.38 1.65
C SER A 87 3.06 -15.29 2.60
N LEU A 88 3.78 -15.70 3.64
CA LEU A 88 4.42 -14.77 4.56
C LEU A 88 5.41 -13.87 3.83
N THR A 89 6.16 -14.40 2.86
CA THR A 89 7.08 -13.63 2.04
C THR A 89 6.35 -12.56 1.23
N MET A 90 5.21 -12.90 0.63
CA MET A 90 4.37 -11.95 -0.11
C MET A 90 3.86 -10.85 0.81
N ILE A 91 3.37 -11.21 1.99
CA ILE A 91 2.86 -10.26 2.97
C ILE A 91 3.94 -9.24 3.32
N ARG A 92 5.15 -9.69 3.62
CA ARG A 92 6.27 -8.81 3.96
C ARG A 92 6.66 -7.91 2.80
N LYS A 93 6.78 -8.44 1.59
CA LYS A 93 7.19 -7.68 0.41
C LYS A 93 6.12 -6.68 -0.01
N PHE A 94 4.86 -7.10 -0.08
CA PHE A 94 3.76 -6.26 -0.51
C PHE A 94 3.40 -5.20 0.52
N SER A 95 3.56 -5.50 1.81
CA SER A 95 3.41 -4.51 2.86
C SER A 95 4.33 -3.32 2.65
N LYS A 96 5.59 -3.58 2.31
CA LYS A 96 6.58 -2.52 2.05
C LYS A 96 6.33 -1.82 0.71
N LEU A 97 6.12 -2.58 -0.35
CA LEU A 97 5.95 -2.05 -1.70
C LEU A 97 4.70 -1.19 -1.83
N LEU A 98 3.59 -1.66 -1.28
CA LEU A 98 2.28 -1.03 -1.42
C LEU A 98 1.90 -0.18 -0.21
N ARG A 99 2.75 -0.11 0.79
CA ARG A 99 2.51 0.62 2.05
C ARG A 99 1.21 0.18 2.73
N ILE A 100 1.03 -1.13 2.83
CA ILE A 100 -0.10 -1.73 3.53
C ILE A 100 0.40 -2.28 4.87
N PRO A 101 -0.27 -2.01 6.00
CA PRO A 101 0.10 -2.63 7.27
C PRO A 101 0.03 -4.15 7.18
N VAL A 102 0.99 -4.83 7.80
CA VAL A 102 1.04 -6.30 7.80
C VAL A 102 -0.26 -6.88 8.35
N GLU A 103 -0.83 -6.29 9.37
CA GLU A 103 -2.08 -6.72 9.99
C GLU A 103 -3.25 -6.75 9.00
N ALA A 104 -3.27 -5.81 8.04
CA ALA A 104 -4.32 -5.77 7.02
C ALA A 104 -4.17 -6.90 6.01
N LEU A 105 -2.95 -7.39 5.78
CA LEU A 105 -2.68 -8.49 4.85
C LEU A 105 -2.78 -9.87 5.49
N THR A 106 -2.88 -9.96 6.82
CA THR A 106 -2.98 -11.22 7.54
C THR A 106 -4.41 -11.63 7.85
N LYS A 107 -5.41 -10.84 7.47
CA LYS A 107 -6.82 -11.19 7.65
C LYS A 107 -7.18 -12.44 6.85
N GLU A 108 -8.01 -13.29 7.43
CA GLU A 108 -8.52 -14.45 6.72
C GLU A 108 -9.49 -14.03 5.61
N TYR A 109 -9.46 -14.76 4.51
CA TYR A 109 -10.39 -14.56 3.40
C TYR A 109 -10.58 -15.87 2.64
N ALA A 110 -11.72 -15.98 1.96
CA ALA A 110 -12.08 -17.20 1.25
C ALA A 110 -11.37 -17.28 -0.10
N LEU A 111 -10.84 -18.45 -0.43
CA LEU A 111 -10.33 -18.76 -1.77
C LEU A 111 -11.47 -19.23 -2.68
N GLN A 112 -11.28 -19.08 -3.96
CA GLN A 112 -12.27 -19.48 -4.96
C GLN A 112 -11.85 -20.76 -5.70
#